data_bba108549b6e4623367cad76ed7f59f6
#
_entry.id   bba108549b6e4623367cad76ed7f59f6
#
_cell.length_a   1.000
_cell.length_b   1.000
_cell.length_c   1.000
_cell.angle_alpha   90.00
_cell.angle_beta   90.00
_cell.angle_gamma   90.00
#
_symmetry.space_group_name_H-M   'P 1'
#
loop_
_entity.id
_entity.type
_entity.pdbx_description
1 polymer ?
#
loop_
_entity_poly.entity_id
_entity_poly.type
_entity_poly.pdbx_seq_one_letter_code
_entity_poly.pdbx_strand_id
1 'polypeptide(L)'
;MSEMRERLVGLILGRLDAEACRIRADFNADRPIRTKYCAIDGLLPPEIAVQISAAFPPPENMRLLDSFREKKYTSKSLDQFDPLIADITFAFQDKRIIDKVADLTGIQDAVGDPHLYAGGISAMTRGHFLNPHLDNSHDGEQKNYRVLNLLYYITPDWKPENGGNLELWDEDVKNAVEIPSLFNRLVLMSTNDKSWHSVNEVKADGTRCCISNYYFSPHSPNGYETTHVTYFMARPEQKLRRLVTKADSDLRTMLRKVKKGGFAKKDVYEGEK
;
A
#
# COMPACT_ATOMS: atom_id res chain seq x y z
N MET A 1 -15.42 18.61 -3.04
CA MET A 1 -15.56 17.13 -2.90
C MET A 1 -16.78 16.71 -3.72
N SER A 2 -16.67 15.68 -4.56
CA SER A 2 -17.79 15.17 -5.36
C SER A 2 -18.85 14.50 -4.47
N GLU A 3 -20.10 14.44 -4.93
CA GLU A 3 -21.18 13.72 -4.24
C GLU A 3 -20.85 12.21 -4.11
N MET A 4 -20.21 11.63 -5.13
CA MET A 4 -19.77 10.24 -5.10
C MET A 4 -18.72 9.99 -4.02
N ARG A 5 -17.72 10.87 -3.88
CA ARG A 5 -16.72 10.77 -2.83
C ARG A 5 -17.33 10.85 -1.43
N GLU A 6 -18.28 11.77 -1.22
CA GLU A 6 -18.99 11.86 0.06
C GLU A 6 -19.76 10.57 0.38
N ARG A 7 -20.43 9.99 -0.61
CA ARG A 7 -21.10 8.69 -0.48
C ARG A 7 -20.14 7.58 -0.11
N LEU A 8 -18.99 7.50 -0.80
CA LEU A 8 -17.94 6.50 -0.52
C LEU A 8 -17.40 6.63 0.90
N VAL A 9 -17.11 7.86 1.35
CA VAL A 9 -16.68 8.12 2.73
C VAL A 9 -17.71 7.60 3.73
N GLY A 10 -18.99 7.91 3.55
CA GLY A 10 -20.07 7.42 4.43
C GLY A 10 -20.13 5.89 4.48
N LEU A 11 -20.04 5.21 3.33
CA LEU A 11 -20.05 3.74 3.25
C LEU A 11 -18.84 3.12 3.95
N ILE A 12 -17.64 3.64 3.73
CA ILE A 12 -16.40 3.16 4.37
C ILE A 12 -16.50 3.36 5.88
N LEU A 13 -16.92 4.53 6.36
CA LEU A 13 -17.10 4.79 7.79
C LEU A 13 -18.09 3.81 8.41
N GLY A 14 -19.24 3.61 7.79
CA GLY A 14 -20.24 2.65 8.27
C GLY A 14 -19.69 1.24 8.39
N ARG A 15 -18.87 0.78 7.43
CA ARG A 15 -18.22 -0.53 7.49
C ARG A 15 -17.16 -0.60 8.58
N LEU A 16 -16.32 0.43 8.72
CA LEU A 16 -15.30 0.51 9.78
C LEU A 16 -15.94 0.55 11.17
N ASP A 17 -17.07 1.23 11.34
CA ASP A 17 -17.83 1.27 12.60
C ASP A 17 -18.40 -0.11 12.93
N ALA A 18 -19.04 -0.76 11.98
CA ALA A 18 -19.64 -2.09 12.17
C ALA A 18 -18.61 -3.16 12.57
N GLU A 19 -17.38 -3.05 12.07
CA GLU A 19 -16.29 -4.00 12.32
C GLU A 19 -15.29 -3.54 13.39
N ALA A 20 -15.54 -2.41 14.07
CA ALA A 20 -14.54 -1.73 14.90
C ALA A 20 -13.87 -2.64 15.95
N CYS A 21 -14.66 -3.44 16.68
CA CYS A 21 -14.14 -4.36 17.70
C CYS A 21 -13.21 -5.43 17.07
N ARG A 22 -13.63 -6.00 15.93
CA ARG A 22 -12.84 -7.01 15.22
C ARG A 22 -11.55 -6.41 14.65
N ILE A 23 -11.63 -5.23 14.00
CA ILE A 23 -10.45 -4.54 13.45
C ILE A 23 -9.42 -4.26 14.54
N ARG A 24 -9.84 -3.72 15.72
CA ARG A 24 -8.93 -3.47 16.84
C ARG A 24 -8.28 -4.75 17.34
N ALA A 25 -9.05 -5.83 17.50
CA ALA A 25 -8.54 -7.11 17.96
C ALA A 25 -7.56 -7.72 16.96
N ASP A 26 -7.92 -7.77 15.69
CA ASP A 26 -7.09 -8.32 14.62
C ASP A 26 -5.80 -7.52 14.42
N PHE A 27 -5.88 -6.19 14.38
CA PHE A 27 -4.72 -5.33 14.18
C PHE A 27 -3.70 -5.45 15.32
N ASN A 28 -4.16 -5.66 16.55
CA ASN A 28 -3.30 -5.79 17.71
C ASN A 28 -3.05 -7.25 18.13
N ALA A 29 -3.50 -8.23 17.36
CA ALA A 29 -3.26 -9.64 17.66
C ALA A 29 -1.75 -9.94 17.68
N ASP A 30 -1.35 -10.77 18.65
CA ASP A 30 0.02 -11.26 18.72
C ASP A 30 0.31 -12.21 17.55
N ARG A 31 1.37 -11.94 16.82
CA ARG A 31 1.76 -12.69 15.61
C ARG A 31 3.28 -12.88 15.55
N PRO A 32 3.76 -13.93 14.86
CA PRO A 32 5.20 -14.17 14.73
C PRO A 32 5.93 -13.15 13.82
N ILE A 33 5.22 -12.16 13.32
CA ILE A 33 5.75 -11.07 12.49
C ILE A 33 5.58 -9.73 13.20
N ARG A 34 6.45 -8.76 12.92
CA ARG A 34 6.40 -7.42 13.54
C ARG A 34 5.38 -6.49 12.91
N THR A 35 4.94 -6.78 11.70
CA THR A 35 3.94 -5.99 11.01
C THR A 35 2.57 -6.28 11.57
N LYS A 36 1.96 -5.29 12.22
CA LYS A 36 0.54 -5.37 12.61
C LYS A 36 -0.31 -5.22 11.36
N TYR A 37 -1.38 -5.99 11.26
CA TYR A 37 -2.31 -5.87 10.13
C TYR A 37 -3.70 -6.38 10.49
N CYS A 38 -4.68 -5.97 9.69
CA CYS A 38 -6.00 -6.59 9.63
C CYS A 38 -6.53 -6.54 8.20
N ALA A 39 -7.41 -7.49 7.87
CA ALA A 39 -8.12 -7.53 6.60
C ALA A 39 -9.62 -7.31 6.83
N ILE A 40 -10.23 -6.45 6.02
CA ILE A 40 -11.65 -6.09 6.09
C ILE A 40 -12.29 -6.48 4.76
N ASP A 41 -13.07 -7.54 4.77
CA ASP A 41 -13.78 -8.02 3.59
C ASP A 41 -15.10 -7.28 3.40
N GLY A 42 -15.54 -7.14 2.14
CA GLY A 42 -16.79 -6.46 1.83
C GLY A 42 -16.77 -5.00 2.31
N LEU A 43 -15.69 -4.28 2.05
CA LEU A 43 -15.54 -2.87 2.48
C LEU A 43 -16.68 -1.99 2.01
N LEU A 44 -17.10 -2.18 0.76
CA LEU A 44 -18.19 -1.45 0.13
C LEU A 44 -19.34 -2.41 -0.26
N PRO A 45 -20.56 -1.90 -0.49
CA PRO A 45 -21.59 -2.69 -1.14
C PRO A 45 -21.09 -3.31 -2.45
N PRO A 46 -21.42 -4.59 -2.74
CA PRO A 46 -20.85 -5.31 -3.89
C PRO A 46 -21.03 -4.57 -5.22
N GLU A 47 -22.17 -3.93 -5.43
CA GLU A 47 -22.48 -3.17 -6.64
C GLU A 47 -21.57 -1.95 -6.83
N ILE A 48 -21.17 -1.29 -5.75
CA ILE A 48 -20.23 -0.16 -5.79
C ILE A 48 -18.82 -0.67 -6.07
N ALA A 49 -18.40 -1.76 -5.41
CA ALA A 49 -17.10 -2.36 -5.66
C ALA A 49 -16.95 -2.84 -7.11
N VAL A 50 -18.00 -3.41 -7.72
CA VAL A 50 -18.02 -3.79 -9.14
C VAL A 50 -17.90 -2.56 -10.05
N GLN A 51 -18.60 -1.46 -9.75
CA GLN A 51 -18.46 -0.22 -10.51
C GLN A 51 -17.03 0.32 -10.47
N ILE A 52 -16.37 0.33 -9.28
CA ILE A 52 -14.97 0.74 -9.14
C ILE A 52 -14.05 -0.17 -9.95
N SER A 53 -14.29 -1.48 -9.91
CA SER A 53 -13.51 -2.44 -10.71
C SER A 53 -13.66 -2.19 -12.22
N ALA A 54 -14.86 -1.91 -12.68
CA ALA A 54 -15.14 -1.63 -14.09
C ALA A 54 -14.52 -0.29 -14.57
N ALA A 55 -14.38 0.67 -13.66
CA ALA A 55 -13.77 1.98 -13.91
C ALA A 55 -12.24 1.93 -13.89
N PHE A 56 -11.63 0.81 -13.45
CA PHE A 56 -10.18 0.72 -13.33
C PHE A 56 -9.50 0.74 -14.69
N PRO A 57 -8.46 1.58 -14.89
CA PRO A 57 -7.82 1.70 -16.19
C PRO A 57 -7.13 0.40 -16.62
N PRO A 58 -7.12 0.09 -17.92
CA PRO A 58 -6.36 -1.01 -18.45
C PRO A 58 -4.85 -0.79 -18.22
N PRO A 59 -4.06 -1.86 -17.96
CA PRO A 59 -2.63 -1.75 -17.62
C PRO A 59 -1.79 -0.95 -18.63
N GLU A 60 -2.12 -1.03 -19.90
CA GLU A 60 -1.40 -0.31 -21.00
C GLU A 60 -1.50 1.21 -20.88
N ASN A 61 -2.48 1.73 -20.16
CA ASN A 61 -2.63 3.16 -19.87
C ASN A 61 -1.89 3.59 -18.59
N MET A 62 -1.17 2.67 -17.97
CA MET A 62 -0.43 2.90 -16.74
C MET A 62 1.08 2.76 -16.99
N ARG A 63 1.87 3.35 -16.09
CA ARG A 63 3.33 3.26 -16.16
C ARG A 63 3.80 1.87 -15.72
N LEU A 64 4.51 1.14 -16.60
CA LEU A 64 5.20 -0.09 -16.24
C LEU A 64 6.48 0.22 -15.46
N LEU A 65 6.60 -0.37 -14.28
CA LEU A 65 7.86 -0.53 -13.56
C LEU A 65 8.34 -1.97 -13.81
N ASP A 66 9.51 -2.11 -14.43
CA ASP A 66 10.11 -3.41 -14.75
C ASP A 66 11.57 -3.40 -14.31
N SER A 67 11.89 -4.17 -13.30
CA SER A 67 13.23 -4.28 -12.75
C SER A 67 13.40 -5.62 -12.01
N PHE A 68 14.62 -5.92 -11.57
CA PHE A 68 14.85 -7.09 -10.71
C PHE A 68 14.18 -7.01 -9.32
N ARG A 69 13.64 -5.84 -8.94
CA ARG A 69 12.96 -5.60 -7.66
C ARG A 69 11.45 -5.78 -7.74
N GLU A 70 10.89 -5.34 -8.85
CA GLU A 70 9.45 -5.32 -9.06
C GLU A 70 9.10 -5.32 -10.52
N LYS A 71 7.96 -5.90 -10.84
CA LYS A 71 7.31 -5.77 -12.13
C LYS A 71 5.83 -5.52 -11.89
N LYS A 72 5.35 -4.31 -12.20
CA LYS A 72 3.96 -3.90 -12.02
C LYS A 72 3.65 -2.64 -12.80
N TYR A 73 2.38 -2.41 -13.06
CA TYR A 73 1.89 -1.12 -13.55
C TYR A 73 1.48 -0.24 -12.37
N THR A 74 1.69 1.08 -12.50
CA THR A 74 1.29 2.07 -11.48
C THR A 74 0.82 3.36 -12.13
N SER A 75 -0.09 4.08 -11.46
CA SER A 75 -0.39 5.47 -11.78
C SER A 75 -0.75 6.28 -10.55
N LYS A 76 -0.40 7.57 -10.59
CA LYS A 76 -0.79 8.60 -9.64
C LYS A 76 -1.58 9.72 -10.30
N SER A 77 -1.49 9.85 -11.62
CA SER A 77 -2.22 10.83 -12.43
C SER A 77 -3.65 10.33 -12.65
N LEU A 78 -4.47 10.42 -11.59
CA LEU A 78 -5.83 9.87 -11.57
C LEU A 78 -6.81 10.68 -12.40
N ASP A 79 -6.49 11.93 -12.72
CA ASP A 79 -7.23 12.85 -13.58
C ASP A 79 -7.38 12.37 -15.03
N GLN A 80 -6.53 11.42 -15.45
CA GLN A 80 -6.57 10.81 -16.79
C GLN A 80 -7.58 9.66 -16.92
N PHE A 81 -8.17 9.23 -15.80
CA PHE A 81 -9.01 8.05 -15.73
C PHE A 81 -10.46 8.40 -15.35
N ASP A 82 -11.30 7.38 -15.22
CA ASP A 82 -12.65 7.56 -14.72
C ASP A 82 -12.64 8.28 -13.35
N PRO A 83 -13.43 9.34 -13.16
CA PRO A 83 -13.47 10.12 -11.92
C PRO A 83 -13.73 9.27 -10.66
N LEU A 84 -14.41 8.12 -10.81
CA LEU A 84 -14.67 7.20 -9.71
C LEU A 84 -13.37 6.67 -9.07
N ILE A 85 -12.31 6.50 -9.87
CA ILE A 85 -10.99 6.05 -9.37
C ILE A 85 -10.34 7.12 -8.48
N ALA A 86 -10.44 8.39 -8.85
CA ALA A 86 -9.99 9.49 -8.00
C ALA A 86 -10.87 9.60 -6.74
N ASP A 87 -12.19 9.48 -6.89
CA ASP A 87 -13.13 9.57 -5.76
C ASP A 87 -12.87 8.51 -4.70
N ILE A 88 -12.70 7.24 -5.08
CA ILE A 88 -12.40 6.18 -4.10
C ILE A 88 -10.99 6.34 -3.51
N THR A 89 -9.99 6.73 -4.30
CA THR A 89 -8.63 6.94 -3.81
C THR A 89 -8.61 8.05 -2.78
N PHE A 90 -9.24 9.20 -3.06
CA PHE A 90 -9.28 10.33 -2.15
C PHE A 90 -10.34 10.22 -1.04
N ALA A 91 -11.29 9.26 -1.12
CA ALA A 91 -12.12 8.93 0.02
C ALA A 91 -11.29 8.45 1.21
N PHE A 92 -10.25 7.64 0.98
CA PHE A 92 -9.31 7.23 2.03
C PHE A 92 -8.48 8.38 2.60
N GLN A 93 -8.37 9.51 1.89
CA GLN A 93 -7.67 10.72 2.36
C GLN A 93 -8.60 11.70 3.10
N ASP A 94 -9.89 11.38 3.23
CA ASP A 94 -10.82 12.19 4.01
C ASP A 94 -10.46 12.12 5.49
N LYS A 95 -10.44 13.28 6.15
CA LYS A 95 -10.04 13.37 7.56
C LYS A 95 -10.86 12.44 8.47
N ARG A 96 -12.15 12.26 8.19
CA ARG A 96 -13.03 11.36 8.98
C ARG A 96 -12.58 9.91 8.90
N ILE A 97 -12.12 9.45 7.71
CA ILE A 97 -11.57 8.11 7.53
C ILE A 97 -10.21 7.99 8.20
N ILE A 98 -9.33 9.00 8.02
CA ILE A 98 -8.01 9.03 8.68
C ILE A 98 -8.17 8.93 10.19
N ASP A 99 -9.01 9.77 10.79
CA ASP A 99 -9.26 9.79 12.24
C ASP A 99 -9.84 8.43 12.72
N LYS A 100 -10.78 7.86 11.96
CA LYS A 100 -11.37 6.55 12.29
C LYS A 100 -10.34 5.42 12.24
N VAL A 101 -9.54 5.36 11.18
CA VAL A 101 -8.48 4.35 11.05
C VAL A 101 -7.41 4.55 12.13
N ALA A 102 -7.03 5.79 12.43
CA ALA A 102 -6.10 6.12 13.50
C ALA A 102 -6.59 5.60 14.87
N ASP A 103 -7.87 5.86 15.20
CA ASP A 103 -8.52 5.35 16.41
C ASP A 103 -8.54 3.81 16.46
N LEU A 104 -8.83 3.14 15.34
CA LEU A 104 -8.87 1.68 15.27
C LEU A 104 -7.50 1.03 15.38
N THR A 105 -6.44 1.68 14.91
CA THR A 105 -5.07 1.15 14.88
C THR A 105 -4.18 1.66 16.01
N GLY A 106 -4.64 2.68 16.75
CA GLY A 106 -3.87 3.31 17.83
C GLY A 106 -2.76 4.25 17.34
N ILE A 107 -2.80 4.66 16.05
CA ILE A 107 -1.83 5.61 15.49
C ILE A 107 -2.17 7.03 15.97
N GLN A 108 -1.18 7.72 16.51
CA GLN A 108 -1.35 9.11 16.97
C GLN A 108 -1.10 10.09 15.83
N ASP A 109 -1.90 11.18 15.81
CA ASP A 109 -1.74 12.31 14.87
C ASP A 109 -1.55 11.87 13.41
N ALA A 110 -2.38 10.92 12.97
CA ALA A 110 -2.34 10.42 11.60
C ALA A 110 -2.73 11.53 10.61
N VAL A 111 -1.95 11.64 9.54
CA VAL A 111 -2.19 12.55 8.41
C VAL A 111 -2.19 11.77 7.10
N GLY A 112 -2.96 12.24 6.13
CA GLY A 112 -3.03 11.63 4.81
C GLY A 112 -1.87 11.98 3.89
N ASP A 113 -1.98 11.52 2.65
CA ASP A 113 -1.04 11.77 1.54
C ASP A 113 -1.79 12.45 0.37
N PRO A 114 -2.17 13.73 0.49
CA PRO A 114 -3.02 14.41 -0.50
C PRO A 114 -2.38 14.51 -1.89
N HIS A 115 -1.07 14.37 -1.98
CA HIS A 115 -0.32 14.40 -3.23
C HIS A 115 0.02 13.01 -3.77
N LEU A 116 -0.48 11.96 -3.15
CA LEU A 116 -0.17 10.56 -3.49
C LEU A 116 1.33 10.32 -3.69
N TYR A 117 2.16 10.87 -2.79
CA TYR A 117 3.62 10.73 -2.86
C TYR A 117 4.05 9.27 -3.01
N ALA A 118 3.39 8.39 -2.29
CA ALA A 118 3.61 6.96 -2.36
C ALA A 118 2.35 6.18 -2.81
N GLY A 119 1.15 6.78 -2.66
CA GLY A 119 -0.15 6.21 -3.00
C GLY A 119 -0.45 6.18 -4.50
N GLY A 120 -1.66 5.77 -4.84
CA GLY A 120 -2.17 5.68 -6.19
C GLY A 120 -2.75 4.31 -6.51
N ILE A 121 -2.80 3.98 -7.78
CA ILE A 121 -3.33 2.70 -8.27
C ILE A 121 -2.22 1.81 -8.82
N SER A 122 -2.40 0.50 -8.69
CA SER A 122 -1.48 -0.48 -9.27
C SER A 122 -2.23 -1.66 -9.90
N ALA A 123 -1.67 -2.16 -11.01
CA ALA A 123 -2.15 -3.33 -11.72
C ALA A 123 -1.01 -4.33 -11.93
N MET A 124 -1.30 -5.60 -11.74
CA MET A 124 -0.34 -6.68 -11.92
C MET A 124 -0.95 -7.79 -12.77
N THR A 125 -0.23 -8.21 -13.80
CA THR A 125 -0.61 -9.29 -14.70
C THR A 125 0.31 -10.49 -14.52
N ARG A 126 0.07 -11.60 -15.21
CA ARG A 126 0.89 -12.82 -15.14
C ARG A 126 2.40 -12.51 -15.19
N GLY A 127 3.17 -13.08 -14.26
CA GLY A 127 4.61 -12.89 -14.13
C GLY A 127 5.02 -11.60 -13.43
N HIS A 128 4.07 -10.76 -13.00
CA HIS A 128 4.35 -9.57 -12.21
C HIS A 128 4.51 -9.92 -10.74
N PHE A 129 5.39 -9.19 -10.06
CA PHE A 129 5.75 -9.40 -8.66
C PHE A 129 6.27 -8.11 -8.01
N LEU A 130 6.36 -8.12 -6.68
CA LEU A 130 7.08 -7.12 -5.90
C LEU A 130 7.91 -7.84 -4.84
N ASN A 131 9.22 -7.73 -4.90
CA ASN A 131 10.13 -8.40 -3.98
C ASN A 131 10.01 -7.86 -2.54
N PRO A 132 10.44 -8.64 -1.53
CA PRO A 132 10.47 -8.19 -0.15
C PRO A 132 11.17 -6.84 -0.01
N HIS A 133 10.50 -5.90 0.66
CA HIS A 133 11.02 -4.56 0.87
C HIS A 133 10.49 -3.94 2.17
N LEU A 134 11.22 -2.95 2.63
CA LEU A 134 10.76 -1.95 3.58
C LEU A 134 10.42 -0.68 2.80
N ASP A 135 9.30 -0.08 3.11
CA ASP A 135 8.94 1.21 2.52
C ASP A 135 9.89 2.32 3.01
N ASN A 136 9.94 3.43 2.27
CA ASN A 136 10.63 4.63 2.75
C ASN A 136 9.99 5.11 4.06
N SER A 137 10.82 5.58 4.98
CA SER A 137 10.42 5.93 6.34
C SER A 137 9.58 7.19 6.47
N HIS A 138 9.58 8.09 5.48
CA HIS A 138 8.96 9.41 5.58
C HIS A 138 8.17 9.79 4.34
N ASP A 139 7.35 10.84 4.50
CA ASP A 139 6.71 11.55 3.39
C ASP A 139 7.72 12.23 2.45
N GLY A 140 7.23 12.88 1.39
CA GLY A 140 8.06 13.55 0.40
C GLY A 140 8.86 14.74 0.93
N GLU A 141 8.40 15.36 2.01
CA GLU A 141 9.05 16.51 2.66
C GLU A 141 9.95 16.10 3.85
N GLN A 142 9.96 14.81 4.19
CA GLN A 142 10.70 14.24 5.33
C GLN A 142 10.27 14.85 6.69
N LYS A 143 9.00 15.22 6.82
CA LYS A 143 8.43 15.77 8.04
C LYS A 143 7.72 14.74 8.89
N ASN A 144 7.04 13.78 8.24
CA ASN A 144 6.22 12.79 8.90
C ASN A 144 6.70 11.39 8.57
N TYR A 145 6.66 10.49 9.56
CA TYR A 145 6.95 9.07 9.38
C TYR A 145 5.78 8.39 8.69
N ARG A 146 6.08 7.48 7.77
CA ARG A 146 5.09 6.56 7.22
C ARG A 146 4.74 5.53 8.28
N VAL A 147 3.45 5.42 8.62
CA VAL A 147 2.99 4.60 9.75
C VAL A 147 1.99 3.53 9.35
N LEU A 148 1.28 3.71 8.23
CA LEU A 148 0.25 2.77 7.80
C LEU A 148 0.11 2.73 6.28
N ASN A 149 -0.05 1.54 5.73
CA ASN A 149 -0.48 1.30 4.36
C ASN A 149 -1.92 0.80 4.36
N LEU A 150 -2.72 1.31 3.43
CA LEU A 150 -4.08 0.88 3.12
C LEU A 150 -4.08 0.31 1.70
N LEU A 151 -4.41 -0.96 1.55
CA LEU A 151 -4.40 -1.67 0.27
C LEU A 151 -5.81 -2.19 -0.02
N TYR A 152 -6.50 -1.55 -0.95
CA TYR A 152 -7.85 -1.94 -1.33
C TYR A 152 -7.85 -2.72 -2.65
N TYR A 153 -8.20 -4.00 -2.58
CA TYR A 153 -8.21 -4.94 -3.71
C TYR A 153 -9.59 -4.99 -4.36
N ILE A 154 -9.63 -4.87 -5.69
CA ILE A 154 -10.89 -4.66 -6.41
C ILE A 154 -11.09 -5.56 -7.63
N THR A 155 -10.30 -6.62 -7.80
CA THR A 155 -10.46 -7.56 -8.91
C THR A 155 -11.51 -8.62 -8.56
N PRO A 156 -12.68 -8.64 -9.25
CA PRO A 156 -13.69 -9.67 -9.03
C PRO A 156 -13.12 -11.08 -9.26
N ASP A 157 -13.67 -12.05 -8.54
CA ASP A 157 -13.34 -13.48 -8.64
C ASP A 157 -11.85 -13.83 -8.50
N TRP A 158 -11.02 -12.90 -7.97
CA TRP A 158 -9.62 -13.17 -7.73
C TRP A 158 -9.45 -14.13 -6.56
N LYS A 159 -8.76 -15.23 -6.81
CA LYS A 159 -8.56 -16.33 -5.84
C LYS A 159 -7.13 -16.34 -5.31
N PRO A 160 -6.88 -16.90 -4.12
CA PRO A 160 -5.52 -16.98 -3.55
C PRO A 160 -4.51 -17.66 -4.48
N GLU A 161 -4.91 -18.72 -5.17
CA GLU A 161 -4.07 -19.48 -6.11
C GLU A 161 -3.67 -18.70 -7.36
N ASN A 162 -4.36 -17.61 -7.67
CA ASN A 162 -4.01 -16.70 -8.78
C ASN A 162 -2.71 -15.94 -8.53
N GLY A 163 -2.23 -15.92 -7.28
CA GLY A 163 -1.08 -15.13 -6.89
C GLY A 163 -1.39 -13.63 -6.78
N GLY A 164 -0.35 -12.79 -6.74
CA GLY A 164 -0.50 -11.37 -6.49
C GLY A 164 -0.91 -11.04 -5.06
N ASN A 165 -0.76 -11.99 -4.13
CA ASN A 165 -1.11 -11.85 -2.73
C ASN A 165 -0.04 -11.07 -1.96
N LEU A 166 -0.46 -10.34 -0.94
CA LEU A 166 0.44 -9.64 -0.03
C LEU A 166 1.13 -10.67 0.88
N GLU A 167 2.44 -10.55 1.02
CA GLU A 167 3.23 -11.35 1.95
C GLU A 167 3.85 -10.43 3.00
N LEU A 168 3.63 -10.74 4.28
CA LEU A 168 4.24 -10.05 5.42
C LEU A 168 5.27 -10.98 6.04
N TRP A 169 6.53 -10.55 6.07
CA TRP A 169 7.68 -11.36 6.45
C TRP A 169 8.12 -11.15 7.90
N ASP A 170 8.78 -12.16 8.44
CA ASP A 170 9.57 -12.01 9.67
C ASP A 170 10.78 -11.08 9.44
N GLU A 171 11.47 -10.67 10.52
CA GLU A 171 12.59 -9.72 10.46
C GLU A 171 13.75 -10.19 9.57
N ASP A 172 13.95 -11.50 9.45
CA ASP A 172 15.01 -12.11 8.64
C ASP A 172 14.61 -12.36 7.18
N VAL A 173 13.35 -12.10 6.83
CA VAL A 173 12.77 -12.42 5.52
C VAL A 173 12.96 -13.91 5.19
N LYS A 174 12.52 -14.79 6.11
CA LYS A 174 12.58 -16.24 5.96
C LYS A 174 11.20 -16.85 5.84
N ASN A 175 10.26 -16.38 6.67
CA ASN A 175 8.89 -16.88 6.73
C ASN A 175 7.91 -15.75 6.51
N ALA A 176 6.89 -15.97 5.69
CA ALA A 176 5.86 -14.99 5.40
C ALA A 176 4.47 -15.49 5.82
N VAL A 177 3.65 -14.55 6.26
CA VAL A 177 2.20 -14.71 6.31
C VAL A 177 1.65 -14.15 5.02
N GLU A 178 0.88 -14.96 4.29
CA GLU A 178 0.25 -14.57 3.03
C GLU A 178 -1.17 -14.07 3.29
N ILE A 179 -1.50 -12.91 2.73
CA ILE A 179 -2.82 -12.29 2.78
C ILE A 179 -3.37 -12.24 1.36
N PRO A 180 -4.40 -13.05 1.04
CA PRO A 180 -4.98 -13.06 -0.30
C PRO A 180 -5.56 -11.70 -0.70
N SER A 181 -5.31 -11.28 -1.95
CA SER A 181 -5.83 -10.05 -2.53
C SER A 181 -7.25 -10.23 -3.06
N LEU A 182 -8.18 -10.61 -2.19
CA LEU A 182 -9.57 -10.89 -2.54
C LEU A 182 -10.32 -9.63 -2.96
N PHE A 183 -11.34 -9.81 -3.80
CA PHE A 183 -12.22 -8.73 -4.23
C PHE A 183 -12.89 -8.01 -3.05
N ASN A 184 -12.93 -6.69 -3.12
CA ASN A 184 -13.57 -5.82 -2.12
C ASN A 184 -12.98 -5.98 -0.70
N ARG A 185 -11.65 -6.26 -0.63
CA ARG A 185 -10.90 -6.39 0.61
C ARG A 185 -10.00 -5.19 0.83
N LEU A 186 -10.12 -4.55 1.98
CA LEU A 186 -9.16 -3.58 2.48
C LEU A 186 -8.20 -4.26 3.45
N VAL A 187 -6.89 -4.09 3.24
CA VAL A 187 -5.86 -4.48 4.20
C VAL A 187 -5.25 -3.22 4.78
N LEU A 188 -5.23 -3.13 6.11
CA LEU A 188 -4.46 -2.17 6.88
C LEU A 188 -3.21 -2.85 7.36
N MET A 189 -2.03 -2.28 7.11
CA MET A 189 -0.76 -2.80 7.63
C MET A 189 0.12 -1.68 8.18
N SER A 190 0.66 -1.87 9.38
CA SER A 190 1.61 -0.93 9.98
C SER A 190 2.92 -0.93 9.21
N THR A 191 3.55 0.25 9.12
CA THR A 191 4.89 0.39 8.54
C THR A 191 5.87 0.86 9.60
N ASN A 192 7.03 0.22 9.62
CA ASN A 192 8.15 0.51 10.51
C ASN A 192 9.44 -0.04 9.88
N ASP A 193 10.57 0.02 10.58
CA ASP A 193 11.87 -0.45 10.08
C ASP A 193 12.03 -1.98 10.03
N LYS A 194 10.98 -2.74 10.37
CA LYS A 194 10.92 -4.21 10.36
C LYS A 194 9.72 -4.76 9.60
N SER A 195 8.89 -3.90 9.03
CA SER A 195 7.67 -4.27 8.31
C SER A 195 7.96 -4.76 6.88
N TRP A 196 8.78 -5.81 6.77
CA TRP A 196 9.08 -6.43 5.48
C TRP A 196 7.82 -6.99 4.83
N HIS A 197 7.60 -6.59 3.59
CA HIS A 197 6.45 -7.07 2.83
C HIS A 197 6.76 -7.18 1.33
N SER A 198 5.96 -7.97 0.64
CA SER A 198 6.11 -8.24 -0.79
C SER A 198 4.76 -8.58 -1.41
N VAL A 199 4.76 -8.73 -2.73
CA VAL A 199 3.64 -9.33 -3.46
C VAL A 199 4.19 -10.52 -4.22
N ASN A 200 3.62 -11.71 -4.00
CA ASN A 200 4.05 -12.89 -4.73
C ASN A 200 3.67 -12.80 -6.22
N GLU A 201 4.27 -13.65 -7.03
CA GLU A 201 4.06 -13.61 -8.47
C GLU A 201 2.61 -13.90 -8.85
N VAL A 202 2.06 -13.10 -9.74
CA VAL A 202 0.76 -13.36 -10.37
C VAL A 202 0.89 -14.52 -11.33
N LYS A 203 0.12 -15.57 -11.09
CA LYS A 203 0.16 -16.85 -11.85
C LYS A 203 -0.96 -17.00 -12.86
N ALA A 204 -2.11 -16.40 -12.57
CA ALA A 204 -3.29 -16.49 -13.42
C ALA A 204 -3.27 -15.46 -14.55
N ASP A 205 -4.05 -15.72 -15.60
CA ASP A 205 -4.40 -14.70 -16.57
C ASP A 205 -5.40 -13.71 -15.94
N GLY A 206 -5.38 -12.47 -16.44
CA GLY A 206 -6.15 -11.36 -15.89
C GLY A 206 -5.28 -10.34 -15.18
N THR A 207 -5.94 -9.37 -14.55
CA THR A 207 -5.28 -8.23 -13.93
C THR A 207 -5.69 -8.10 -12.46
N ARG A 208 -4.73 -8.20 -11.56
CA ARG A 208 -4.92 -7.92 -10.14
C ARG A 208 -4.80 -6.42 -9.90
N CYS A 209 -5.89 -5.77 -9.48
CA CYS A 209 -5.98 -4.33 -9.27
C CYS A 209 -5.99 -3.96 -7.79
N CYS A 210 -5.28 -2.89 -7.44
CA CYS A 210 -5.20 -2.40 -6.08
C CYS A 210 -5.15 -0.87 -6.05
N ILE A 211 -5.91 -0.27 -5.13
CA ILE A 211 -5.86 1.13 -4.77
C ILE A 211 -5.06 1.22 -3.46
N SER A 212 -3.96 1.96 -3.46
CA SER A 212 -3.04 2.06 -2.34
C SER A 212 -3.04 3.47 -1.77
N ASN A 213 -3.22 3.57 -0.47
CA ASN A 213 -3.12 4.81 0.29
C ASN A 213 -2.15 4.64 1.45
N TYR A 214 -1.60 5.75 1.94
CA TYR A 214 -0.63 5.75 3.01
C TYR A 214 -0.95 6.85 4.01
N TYR A 215 -0.78 6.53 5.29
CA TYR A 215 -0.86 7.51 6.35
C TYR A 215 0.49 7.74 6.98
N PHE A 216 0.69 8.97 7.39
CA PHE A 216 1.90 9.45 8.03
C PHE A 216 1.57 9.96 9.43
N SER A 217 2.60 10.16 10.27
CA SER A 217 2.49 10.75 11.59
C SER A 217 3.79 11.48 11.93
N PRO A 218 3.76 12.58 12.70
CA PRO A 218 4.97 13.19 13.22
C PRO A 218 5.70 12.29 14.22
N HIS A 219 5.03 11.24 14.73
CA HIS A 219 5.59 10.31 15.70
C HIS A 219 6.21 9.09 15.03
N SER A 220 7.45 8.75 15.43
CA SER A 220 8.15 7.57 14.91
C SER A 220 7.43 6.28 15.33
N PRO A 221 7.13 5.37 14.38
CA PRO A 221 6.55 4.06 14.71
C PRO A 221 7.51 3.12 15.45
N ASN A 222 8.79 3.47 15.51
CA ASN A 222 9.84 2.66 16.13
C ASN A 222 10.17 3.09 17.57
N GLY A 223 9.64 4.25 18.02
CA GLY A 223 10.01 4.86 19.31
C GLY A 223 11.39 5.52 19.31
N TYR A 224 12.07 5.55 18.16
CA TYR A 224 13.36 6.23 17.92
C TYR A 224 13.41 6.77 16.49
N GLU A 225 14.28 7.74 16.24
CA GLU A 225 14.42 8.33 14.91
C GLU A 225 15.06 7.36 13.92
N THR A 226 14.42 7.19 12.77
CA THR A 226 14.94 6.39 11.66
C THR A 226 14.73 7.13 10.35
N THR A 227 15.70 7.02 9.44
CA THR A 227 15.55 7.56 8.08
C THR A 227 16.13 6.57 7.09
N HIS A 228 15.28 6.02 6.23
CA HIS A 228 15.70 5.14 5.15
C HIS A 228 14.83 5.34 3.90
N VAL A 229 15.41 5.03 2.76
CA VAL A 229 14.69 4.88 1.48
C VAL A 229 14.06 3.49 1.43
N THR A 230 13.18 3.26 0.44
CA THR A 230 12.70 1.91 0.15
C THR A 230 13.88 0.96 0.00
N TYR A 231 13.92 -0.05 0.86
CA TYR A 231 15.00 -1.01 0.95
C TYR A 231 14.50 -2.37 0.46
N PHE A 232 15.16 -2.95 -0.53
CA PHE A 232 14.77 -4.23 -1.12
C PHE A 232 15.69 -5.36 -0.68
N MET A 233 15.10 -6.54 -0.48
CA MET A 233 15.80 -7.80 -0.28
C MET A 233 15.29 -8.83 -1.27
N ALA A 234 16.15 -9.68 -1.80
CA ALA A 234 15.70 -10.80 -2.62
C ALA A 234 15.02 -11.88 -1.76
N ARG A 235 14.16 -12.68 -2.37
CA ARG A 235 13.46 -13.78 -1.71
C ARG A 235 14.44 -14.83 -1.16
N PRO A 236 14.04 -15.64 -0.15
CA PRO A 236 14.91 -16.65 0.48
C PRO A 236 15.55 -17.63 -0.50
N GLU A 237 14.83 -18.03 -1.53
CA GLU A 237 15.28 -18.97 -2.57
C GLU A 237 16.31 -18.33 -3.53
N GLN A 238 16.41 -17.01 -3.59
CA GLN A 238 17.28 -16.25 -4.49
C GLN A 238 18.62 -15.85 -3.80
N LYS A 239 19.39 -16.81 -3.32
CA LYS A 239 20.58 -16.58 -2.47
C LYS A 239 21.61 -15.60 -3.08
N LEU A 240 21.95 -15.76 -4.36
CA LEU A 240 22.89 -14.85 -5.03
C LEU A 240 22.34 -13.43 -5.18
N ARG A 241 21.05 -13.28 -5.48
CA ARG A 241 20.40 -11.96 -5.58
C ARG A 241 20.33 -11.26 -4.22
N ARG A 242 20.26 -11.98 -3.10
CA ARG A 242 20.27 -11.39 -1.76
C ARG A 242 21.54 -10.57 -1.50
N LEU A 243 22.68 -11.03 -1.93
CA LEU A 243 23.95 -10.29 -1.79
C LEU A 243 23.93 -8.99 -2.59
N VAL A 244 23.45 -9.04 -3.83
CA VAL A 244 23.39 -7.87 -4.74
C VAL A 244 22.36 -6.84 -4.24
N THR A 245 21.17 -7.27 -3.84
CA THR A 245 20.12 -6.35 -3.37
C THR A 245 20.48 -5.64 -2.08
N LYS A 246 21.21 -6.31 -1.18
CA LYS A 246 21.70 -5.69 0.05
C LYS A 246 22.69 -4.56 -0.27
N ALA A 247 23.70 -4.84 -1.10
CA ALA A 247 24.72 -3.85 -1.48
C ALA A 247 24.10 -2.63 -2.21
N ASP A 248 23.14 -2.83 -3.11
CA ASP A 248 22.44 -1.75 -3.81
C ASP A 248 21.58 -0.89 -2.85
N SER A 249 20.91 -1.50 -1.91
CA SER A 249 20.08 -0.80 -0.92
C SER A 249 20.91 0.02 0.06
N ASP A 250 22.04 -0.52 0.52
CA ASP A 250 22.97 0.18 1.40
C ASP A 250 23.58 1.41 0.69
N LEU A 251 23.98 1.26 -0.58
CA LEU A 251 24.50 2.37 -1.38
C LEU A 251 23.47 3.49 -1.57
N ARG A 252 22.23 3.15 -1.86
CA ARG A 252 21.14 4.14 -2.01
C ARG A 252 20.84 4.90 -0.72
N THR A 253 20.85 4.21 0.41
CA THR A 253 20.64 4.83 1.72
C THR A 253 21.77 5.80 2.03
N MET A 254 23.02 5.43 1.72
CA MET A 254 24.19 6.31 1.87
C MET A 254 24.08 7.56 0.97
N LEU A 255 23.74 7.39 -0.31
CA LEU A 255 23.60 8.49 -1.25
C LEU A 255 22.49 9.49 -0.85
N ARG A 256 21.37 9.01 -0.28
CA ARG A 256 20.29 9.88 0.19
C ARG A 256 20.67 10.70 1.42
N LYS A 257 21.50 10.18 2.31
CA LYS A 257 22.03 10.95 3.44
C LYS A 257 22.89 12.14 2.98
N VAL A 258 23.57 12.00 1.83
CA VAL A 258 24.41 13.06 1.24
C VAL A 258 23.61 14.07 0.42
N LYS A 259 22.55 13.65 -0.26
CA LYS A 259 21.71 14.51 -1.13
C LYS A 259 20.29 14.57 -0.61
N LYS A 260 19.97 15.61 0.18
CA LYS A 260 18.60 15.94 0.58
C LYS A 260 17.72 16.15 -0.66
N GLY A 261 16.80 15.24 -0.94
CA GLY A 261 15.84 15.37 -2.06
C GLY A 261 15.81 14.21 -3.08
N GLY A 262 16.70 13.20 -2.96
CA GLY A 262 16.70 12.00 -3.80
C GLY A 262 17.03 12.23 -5.28
N PHE A 263 17.22 11.13 -6.04
CA PHE A 263 17.48 11.13 -7.49
C PHE A 263 16.22 10.83 -8.33
N ALA A 264 15.08 10.52 -7.69
CA ALA A 264 13.83 10.27 -8.40
C ALA A 264 13.17 11.58 -8.80
N LYS A 265 12.66 11.68 -10.04
CA LYS A 265 11.70 12.72 -10.41
C LYS A 265 10.56 12.66 -9.39
N LYS A 266 10.16 13.82 -8.87
CA LYS A 266 8.93 13.96 -8.06
C LYS A 266 7.75 13.59 -8.96
N ASP A 267 7.31 12.34 -8.87
CA ASP A 267 6.09 11.87 -9.49
C ASP A 267 5.02 11.96 -8.40
N VAL A 268 4.36 13.10 -8.33
CA VAL A 268 3.32 13.41 -7.33
C VAL A 268 2.06 13.85 -8.08
N TYR A 269 0.90 13.59 -7.48
CA TYR A 269 -0.36 14.14 -7.98
C TYR A 269 -0.36 15.67 -7.76
N GLU A 270 -0.50 16.44 -8.83
CA GLU A 270 -0.45 17.92 -8.74
C GLU A 270 -1.80 18.54 -8.40
N GLY A 271 -2.89 17.76 -8.36
CA GLY A 271 -4.23 18.27 -8.11
C GLY A 271 -4.81 19.05 -9.29
N GLU A 272 -6.10 19.29 -9.28
CA GLU A 272 -6.73 20.29 -10.15
C GLU A 272 -6.24 21.69 -9.71
N LYS A 273 -5.63 22.42 -10.64
CA LYS A 273 -5.28 23.85 -10.44
C LYS A 273 -6.51 24.71 -10.44
#